data_9e2c0f78e3346a319fceacf543eb8476
#
_entry.id   9e2c0f78e3346a319fceacf543eb8476
#
_cell.length_a   1.000
_cell.length_b   1.000
_cell.length_c   1.000
_cell.angle_alpha   90.00
_cell.angle_beta   90.00
_cell.angle_gamma   90.00
#
_symmetry.space_group_name_H-M   'P 1'
#
loop_
_entity.id
_entity.type
_entity.pdbx_description
1 polymer ?
#
loop_
_entity_poly.entity_id
_entity_poly.type
_entity_poly.pdbx_seq_one_letter_code
_entity_poly.pdbx_strand_id
1 'polypeptide(L)'
;TLFGDITIGVYLICFYCIIHKICNKHNNYFLIHLTDVDTNRHLYGLDAPQIKEALDRHDKRLGGICRALAETGDMEKTTIVVLGDHCQMDTHTVLYPNYYLKKAGLIRATADGKIKDYDFIAQHCDGSCYIYAGKKLKKQMTIMSAEEKEAVMKHLRSCLQKIPHLHEIFSRKHAAALGADGDCICMLEAEPGYYFQNGMEKPQEDVGQMQGERMLATHGYLPALPEYETFFMMSGYGVSQGEIPKMYLWDEGPTLASVLGVDLPDTDGKII
;
A
#
# COMPACT_ATOMS: atom_id res chain seq x y z
N THR A 1 3.57 23.78 -7.41
CA THR A 1 2.28 24.49 -7.33
C THR A 1 1.33 24.17 -8.48
N LEU A 2 1.81 23.71 -9.64
CA LEU A 2 0.94 23.32 -10.77
C LEU A 2 0.32 21.92 -10.62
N PHE A 3 0.93 21.01 -9.88
CA PHE A 3 0.40 19.65 -9.69
C PHE A 3 -0.75 19.56 -8.67
N GLY A 4 -0.78 20.42 -7.66
CA GLY A 4 -1.85 20.45 -6.66
C GLY A 4 -3.21 20.85 -7.24
N ASP A 5 -3.23 21.82 -8.14
CA ASP A 5 -4.47 22.36 -8.73
C ASP A 5 -5.10 21.41 -9.76
N ILE A 6 -4.29 20.64 -10.49
CA ILE A 6 -4.77 19.67 -11.49
C ILE A 6 -5.46 18.48 -10.77
N THR A 7 -4.88 18.00 -9.66
CA THR A 7 -5.44 16.88 -8.90
C THR A 7 -6.80 17.26 -8.30
N ILE A 8 -6.92 18.42 -7.67
CA ILE A 8 -8.20 18.92 -7.12
C ILE A 8 -9.25 19.09 -8.22
N GLY A 9 -8.86 19.60 -9.38
CA GLY A 9 -9.76 19.78 -10.53
C GLY A 9 -10.33 18.46 -11.05
N VAL A 10 -9.50 17.41 -11.16
CA VAL A 10 -9.94 16.07 -11.61
C VAL A 10 -10.92 15.45 -10.61
N TYR A 11 -10.68 15.55 -9.31
CA TYR A 11 -11.60 14.99 -8.29
C TYR A 11 -12.93 15.73 -8.24
N LEU A 12 -12.95 17.06 -8.39
CA LEU A 12 -14.20 17.83 -8.47
C LEU A 12 -15.02 17.44 -9.69
N ILE A 13 -14.38 17.25 -10.85
CA ILE A 13 -15.05 16.82 -12.08
C ILE A 13 -15.62 15.39 -11.89
N CYS A 14 -14.84 14.45 -11.36
CA CYS A 14 -15.31 13.09 -11.11
C CYS A 14 -16.49 13.07 -10.12
N PHE A 15 -16.42 13.83 -9.04
CA PHE A 15 -17.50 13.91 -8.07
C PHE A 15 -18.78 14.51 -8.68
N TYR A 16 -18.68 15.59 -9.44
CA TYR A 16 -19.81 16.16 -10.16
C TYR A 16 -20.43 15.18 -11.15
N CYS A 17 -19.63 14.41 -11.88
CA CYS A 17 -20.11 13.34 -12.76
C CYS A 17 -20.86 12.24 -12.02
N ILE A 18 -20.41 11.87 -10.81
CA ILE A 18 -21.08 10.87 -9.96
C ILE A 18 -22.47 11.37 -9.56
N ILE A 19 -22.56 12.58 -9.01
CA ILE A 19 -23.85 13.19 -8.63
C ILE A 19 -24.79 13.26 -9.82
N HIS A 20 -24.30 13.71 -10.98
CA HIS A 20 -25.08 13.78 -12.22
C HIS A 20 -25.61 12.40 -12.65
N LYS A 21 -24.80 11.34 -12.53
CA LYS A 21 -25.21 9.96 -12.87
C LYS A 21 -26.25 9.41 -11.89
N ILE A 22 -26.12 9.69 -10.59
CA ILE A 22 -27.13 9.33 -9.57
C ILE A 22 -28.45 9.99 -9.94
N CYS A 23 -28.46 11.31 -10.13
CA CYS A 23 -29.68 12.07 -10.45
C CYS A 23 -30.37 11.61 -11.74
N ASN A 24 -29.61 11.08 -12.71
CA ASN A 24 -30.15 10.59 -13.98
C ASN A 24 -30.35 9.07 -14.03
N LYS A 25 -30.14 8.36 -12.91
CA LYS A 25 -30.36 6.90 -12.78
C LYS A 25 -29.63 6.04 -13.82
N HIS A 26 -28.40 6.44 -14.21
CA HIS A 26 -27.65 5.73 -15.24
C HIS A 26 -26.88 4.50 -14.76
N ASN A 27 -26.61 4.38 -13.43
CA ASN A 27 -25.86 3.26 -12.86
C ASN A 27 -26.42 2.89 -11.49
N ASN A 28 -26.37 1.59 -11.17
CA ASN A 28 -26.78 1.02 -9.88
C ASN A 28 -25.60 0.76 -8.94
N TYR A 29 -24.36 0.92 -9.41
CA TYR A 29 -23.13 0.68 -8.66
C TYR A 29 -22.13 1.79 -8.93
N PHE A 30 -21.50 2.29 -7.86
CA PHE A 30 -20.44 3.29 -7.90
C PHE A 30 -19.28 2.84 -6.99
N LEU A 31 -18.09 2.81 -7.55
CA LEU A 31 -16.84 2.72 -6.80
C LEU A 31 -16.16 4.08 -6.85
N ILE A 32 -15.93 4.68 -5.68
CA ILE A 32 -15.38 6.04 -5.56
C ILE A 32 -14.12 5.95 -4.71
N HIS A 33 -12.98 6.22 -5.33
CA HIS A 33 -11.69 6.24 -4.65
C HIS A 33 -11.27 7.70 -4.39
N LEU A 34 -11.14 8.06 -3.11
CA LEU A 34 -10.74 9.39 -2.66
C LEU A 34 -9.35 9.31 -2.03
N THR A 35 -8.36 9.93 -2.65
CA THR A 35 -6.95 9.85 -2.24
C THR A 35 -6.47 11.02 -1.38
N ASP A 36 -7.34 11.97 -1.04
CA ASP A 36 -6.96 13.19 -0.30
C ASP A 36 -6.31 12.87 1.04
N VAL A 37 -6.87 11.94 1.85
CA VAL A 37 -6.35 11.60 3.18
C VAL A 37 -5.00 10.93 3.07
N ASP A 38 -4.88 9.93 2.20
CA ASP A 38 -3.64 9.21 1.92
C ASP A 38 -2.53 10.18 1.50
N THR A 39 -2.76 10.97 0.46
CA THR A 39 -1.80 11.95 -0.06
C THR A 39 -1.37 12.96 1.01
N ASN A 40 -2.33 13.49 1.80
CA ASN A 40 -1.98 14.47 2.83
C ASN A 40 -1.18 13.84 3.97
N ARG A 41 -1.48 12.60 4.37
CA ARG A 41 -0.69 11.89 5.37
C ARG A 41 0.75 11.66 4.92
N HIS A 42 0.96 11.22 3.68
CA HIS A 42 2.30 11.12 3.11
C HIS A 42 3.08 12.44 3.18
N LEU A 43 2.42 13.55 2.89
CA LEU A 43 3.07 14.86 2.79
C LEU A 43 3.27 15.56 4.14
N TYR A 44 2.37 15.36 5.10
CA TYR A 44 2.28 16.17 6.31
C TYR A 44 2.33 15.37 7.63
N GLY A 45 2.29 14.02 7.57
CA GLY A 45 2.18 13.15 8.76
C GLY A 45 0.73 12.95 9.22
N LEU A 46 0.54 12.09 10.23
CA LEU A 46 -0.80 11.62 10.62
C LEU A 46 -1.66 12.69 11.29
N ASP A 47 -1.06 13.57 12.10
CA ASP A 47 -1.76 14.55 12.96
C ASP A 47 -1.82 15.97 12.39
N ALA A 48 -1.44 16.15 11.12
CA ALA A 48 -1.41 17.47 10.51
C ALA A 48 -2.81 18.05 10.29
N PRO A 49 -2.99 19.40 10.39
CA PRO A 49 -4.27 20.05 10.15
C PRO A 49 -4.88 19.74 8.77
N GLN A 50 -4.04 19.49 7.77
CA GLN A 50 -4.44 19.12 6.41
C GLN A 50 -5.24 17.82 6.37
N ILE A 51 -5.02 16.93 7.34
CA ILE A 51 -5.77 15.65 7.43
C ILE A 51 -7.22 15.95 7.81
N LYS A 52 -7.43 16.82 8.82
CA LYS A 52 -8.78 17.25 9.18
C LYS A 52 -9.49 17.90 8.00
N GLU A 53 -8.82 18.79 7.27
CA GLU A 53 -9.39 19.43 6.08
C GLU A 53 -9.75 18.41 5.00
N ALA A 54 -8.95 17.34 4.81
CA ALA A 54 -9.24 16.26 3.88
C ALA A 54 -10.48 15.47 4.33
N LEU A 55 -10.59 15.13 5.61
CA LEU A 55 -11.77 14.48 6.19
C LEU A 55 -13.03 15.34 6.05
N ASP A 56 -12.94 16.64 6.31
CA ASP A 56 -14.04 17.59 6.13
C ASP A 56 -14.50 17.64 4.66
N ARG A 57 -13.58 17.49 3.71
CA ARG A 57 -13.93 17.36 2.26
C ARG A 57 -14.62 16.05 1.96
N HIS A 58 -14.16 14.94 2.55
CA HIS A 58 -14.80 13.63 2.38
C HIS A 58 -16.21 13.61 2.94
N ASP A 59 -16.42 14.17 4.13
CA ASP A 59 -17.75 14.32 4.75
C ASP A 59 -18.70 15.13 3.84
N LYS A 60 -18.25 16.26 3.32
CA LYS A 60 -19.03 17.07 2.38
C LYS A 60 -19.41 16.31 1.10
N ARG A 61 -18.49 15.50 0.56
CA ARG A 61 -18.74 14.67 -0.63
C ARG A 61 -19.77 13.59 -0.33
N LEU A 62 -19.61 12.88 0.78
CA LEU A 62 -20.57 11.86 1.22
C LEU A 62 -21.95 12.48 1.46
N GLY A 63 -22.02 13.61 2.17
CA GLY A 63 -23.27 14.35 2.36
C GLY A 63 -23.91 14.81 1.04
N GLY A 64 -23.12 15.14 0.02
CA GLY A 64 -23.60 15.44 -1.33
C GLY A 64 -24.23 14.22 -2.01
N ILE A 65 -23.61 13.05 -1.89
CA ILE A 65 -24.16 11.78 -2.40
C ILE A 65 -25.49 11.45 -1.71
N CYS A 66 -25.53 11.52 -0.39
CA CYS A 66 -26.76 11.26 0.39
C CYS A 66 -27.90 12.19 -0.01
N ARG A 67 -27.63 13.49 -0.20
CA ARG A 67 -28.65 14.44 -0.69
C ARG A 67 -29.16 14.08 -2.09
N ALA A 68 -28.27 13.75 -3.02
CA ALA A 68 -28.67 13.35 -4.37
C ALA A 68 -29.54 12.09 -4.37
N LEU A 69 -29.20 11.10 -3.54
CA LEU A 69 -30.02 9.88 -3.37
C LEU A 69 -31.39 10.18 -2.75
N ALA A 70 -31.46 11.08 -1.78
CA ALA A 70 -32.71 11.53 -1.17
C ALA A 70 -33.59 12.27 -2.20
N GLU A 71 -33.04 13.17 -2.99
CA GLU A 71 -33.74 13.94 -4.02
C GLU A 71 -34.30 13.04 -5.15
N THR A 72 -33.62 11.94 -5.47
CA THR A 72 -34.11 10.96 -6.47
C THR A 72 -35.06 9.91 -5.89
N GLY A 73 -35.21 9.87 -4.56
CA GLY A 73 -36.03 8.87 -3.87
C GLY A 73 -35.40 7.47 -3.84
N ASP A 74 -34.07 7.40 -4.00
CA ASP A 74 -33.32 6.13 -4.03
C ASP A 74 -32.57 5.84 -2.72
N MET A 75 -32.60 6.73 -1.73
CA MET A 75 -31.89 6.57 -0.45
C MET A 75 -32.28 5.28 0.27
N GLU A 76 -33.60 4.98 0.33
CA GLU A 76 -34.16 3.78 0.98
C GLU A 76 -33.82 2.46 0.24
N LYS A 77 -33.23 2.54 -0.95
CA LYS A 77 -32.86 1.40 -1.80
C LYS A 77 -31.37 1.27 -1.98
N THR A 78 -30.60 2.14 -1.34
CA THR A 78 -29.15 2.24 -1.54
C THR A 78 -28.41 1.76 -0.30
N THR A 79 -27.41 0.92 -0.50
CA THR A 79 -26.38 0.59 0.49
C THR A 79 -25.17 1.46 0.26
N ILE A 80 -24.74 2.17 1.27
CA ILE A 80 -23.52 2.99 1.26
C ILE A 80 -22.47 2.25 2.08
N VAL A 81 -21.29 2.05 1.49
CA VAL A 81 -20.12 1.47 2.17
C VAL A 81 -19.01 2.50 2.18
N VAL A 82 -18.40 2.69 3.35
CA VAL A 82 -17.20 3.52 3.52
C VAL A 82 -16.15 2.66 4.17
N LEU A 83 -14.99 2.54 3.53
CA LEU A 83 -13.91 1.67 3.96
C LEU A 83 -12.55 2.31 3.70
N GLY A 84 -11.53 1.83 4.40
CA GLY A 84 -10.14 2.16 4.14
C GLY A 84 -9.39 0.93 3.66
N ASP A 85 -8.61 1.08 2.61
CA ASP A 85 -7.80 0.04 1.98
C ASP A 85 -6.54 -0.31 2.78
N HIS A 86 -6.04 0.60 3.61
CA HIS A 86 -4.91 0.42 4.53
C HIS A 86 -4.86 1.51 5.59
N CYS A 87 -4.00 1.33 6.57
CA CYS A 87 -3.59 2.35 7.52
C CYS A 87 -2.27 3.00 7.06
N GLN A 88 -1.77 3.96 7.83
CA GLN A 88 -0.44 4.59 7.67
C GLN A 88 0.21 4.77 9.03
N MET A 89 1.55 4.86 9.03
CA MET A 89 2.38 5.15 10.21
C MET A 89 3.29 6.33 9.92
N ASP A 90 3.53 7.18 10.93
CA ASP A 90 4.52 8.25 10.83
C ASP A 90 5.93 7.70 10.60
N THR A 91 6.71 8.41 9.80
CA THR A 91 8.07 8.01 9.43
C THR A 91 9.05 9.14 9.67
N HIS A 92 10.29 8.76 9.96
CA HIS A 92 11.39 9.71 10.20
C HIS A 92 12.67 9.36 9.45
N THR A 93 12.83 8.13 8.95
CA THR A 93 14.06 7.69 8.28
C THR A 93 13.75 6.73 7.13
N VAL A 94 14.32 7.01 5.97
CA VAL A 94 14.30 6.12 4.81
C VAL A 94 15.53 5.22 4.81
N LEU A 95 15.35 3.94 4.50
CA LEU A 95 16.40 2.93 4.33
C LEU A 95 16.57 2.59 2.85
N TYR A 96 17.82 2.38 2.42
CA TYR A 96 18.15 2.06 1.04
C TYR A 96 18.81 0.67 0.92
N PRO A 97 18.06 -0.43 0.84
CA PRO A 97 18.61 -1.78 0.75
C PRO A 97 19.56 -1.96 -0.45
N ASN A 98 19.27 -1.31 -1.57
CA ASN A 98 20.12 -1.38 -2.77
C ASN A 98 21.53 -0.80 -2.56
N TYR A 99 21.73 0.12 -1.61
CA TYR A 99 23.06 0.58 -1.22
C TYR A 99 23.91 -0.58 -0.66
N TYR A 100 23.35 -1.41 0.19
CA TYR A 100 24.02 -2.57 0.78
C TYR A 100 24.29 -3.63 -0.27
N LEU A 101 23.33 -3.90 -1.16
CA LEU A 101 23.49 -4.83 -2.29
C LEU A 101 24.59 -4.35 -3.25
N LYS A 102 24.66 -3.06 -3.58
CA LYS A 102 25.73 -2.45 -4.38
C LYS A 102 27.09 -2.59 -3.69
N LYS A 103 27.19 -2.29 -2.39
CA LYS A 103 28.44 -2.45 -1.62
C LYS A 103 28.91 -3.90 -1.53
N ALA A 104 28.00 -4.86 -1.52
CA ALA A 104 28.29 -6.29 -1.52
C ALA A 104 28.65 -6.83 -2.92
N GLY A 105 28.63 -5.99 -3.99
CA GLY A 105 28.89 -6.40 -5.37
C GLY A 105 27.70 -7.13 -6.02
N LEU A 106 26.54 -7.20 -5.35
CA LEU A 106 25.31 -7.85 -5.84
C LEU A 106 24.55 -6.96 -6.83
N ILE A 107 24.80 -5.65 -6.83
CA ILE A 107 24.39 -4.71 -7.87
C ILE A 107 25.65 -4.08 -8.47
N ARG A 108 25.73 -4.08 -9.79
CA ARG A 108 26.77 -3.43 -10.56
C ARG A 108 26.20 -2.18 -11.25
N ALA A 109 26.75 -1.01 -10.92
CA ALA A 109 26.30 0.26 -11.46
C ALA A 109 27.36 0.86 -12.40
N THR A 110 26.94 1.72 -13.30
CA THR A 110 27.80 2.58 -14.13
C THR A 110 28.31 3.76 -13.32
N ALA A 111 29.28 4.51 -13.84
CA ALA A 111 29.84 5.68 -13.17
C ALA A 111 28.81 6.80 -12.92
N ASP A 112 27.76 6.89 -13.74
CA ASP A 112 26.63 7.81 -13.60
C ASP A 112 25.50 7.27 -12.69
N GLY A 113 25.76 6.18 -11.94
CA GLY A 113 24.84 5.64 -10.94
C GLY A 113 23.71 4.75 -11.46
N LYS A 114 23.63 4.48 -12.76
CA LYS A 114 22.61 3.60 -13.33
C LYS A 114 22.97 2.12 -13.12
N ILE A 115 21.94 1.30 -12.85
CA ILE A 115 22.12 -0.14 -12.74
C ILE A 115 22.50 -0.72 -14.11
N LYS A 116 23.67 -1.36 -14.19
CA LYS A 116 24.15 -2.08 -15.37
C LYS A 116 23.71 -3.54 -15.37
N ASP A 117 23.80 -4.19 -14.22
CA ASP A 117 23.48 -5.60 -14.01
C ASP A 117 23.38 -5.88 -12.50
N TYR A 118 22.69 -6.94 -12.11
CA TYR A 118 22.55 -7.33 -10.71
C TYR A 118 22.31 -8.84 -10.55
N ASP A 119 22.78 -9.36 -9.43
CA ASP A 119 22.45 -10.69 -8.96
C ASP A 119 21.18 -10.65 -8.12
N PHE A 120 21.07 -9.65 -7.25
CA PHE A 120 19.86 -9.35 -6.48
C PHE A 120 19.55 -7.87 -6.53
N ILE A 121 18.25 -7.55 -6.46
CA ILE A 121 17.73 -6.18 -6.39
C ILE A 121 16.62 -6.10 -5.35
N ALA A 122 16.56 -4.99 -4.63
CA ALA A 122 15.49 -4.65 -3.72
C ALA A 122 14.46 -3.77 -4.44
N GLN A 123 13.19 -4.11 -4.26
CA GLN A 123 12.03 -3.31 -4.70
C GLN A 123 11.22 -2.95 -3.47
N HIS A 124 11.16 -1.66 -3.15
CA HIS A 124 10.42 -1.19 -1.98
C HIS A 124 8.91 -1.25 -2.22
N CYS A 125 8.21 -1.45 -1.12
CA CYS A 125 6.77 -1.26 -0.96
C CYS A 125 6.58 -0.55 0.39
N ASP A 126 7.24 0.59 0.51
CA ASP A 126 7.30 1.48 1.68
C ASP A 126 7.74 0.78 2.98
N GLY A 127 6.83 0.36 3.87
CA GLY A 127 7.16 -0.34 5.11
C GLY A 127 7.78 -1.72 4.90
N SER A 128 7.55 -2.34 3.75
CA SER A 128 8.16 -3.60 3.34
C SER A 128 9.03 -3.44 2.08
N CYS A 129 9.90 -4.42 1.83
CA CYS A 129 10.76 -4.44 0.65
C CYS A 129 11.03 -5.86 0.20
N TYR A 130 10.92 -6.11 -1.09
CA TYR A 130 11.07 -7.44 -1.68
C TYR A 130 12.42 -7.56 -2.37
N ILE A 131 13.11 -8.68 -2.16
CA ILE A 131 14.39 -8.99 -2.79
C ILE A 131 14.15 -9.96 -3.93
N TYR A 132 14.57 -9.58 -5.12
CA TYR A 132 14.45 -10.40 -6.33
C TYR A 132 15.80 -10.80 -6.90
N ALA A 133 15.88 -12.03 -7.42
CA ALA A 133 17.04 -12.48 -8.15
C ALA A 133 17.00 -12.01 -9.61
N GLY A 134 18.12 -11.57 -10.14
CA GLY A 134 18.29 -11.19 -11.54
C GLY A 134 18.10 -12.38 -12.49
N LYS A 135 17.64 -12.09 -13.72
CA LYS A 135 17.38 -13.14 -14.75
C LYS A 135 18.60 -14.02 -15.02
N LYS A 136 19.81 -13.44 -15.01
CA LYS A 136 21.07 -14.16 -15.23
C LYS A 136 21.34 -15.12 -14.07
N LEU A 137 21.25 -14.64 -12.83
CA LEU A 137 21.41 -15.48 -11.63
C LEU A 137 20.36 -16.58 -11.58
N LYS A 138 19.07 -16.28 -11.84
CA LYS A 138 18.00 -17.29 -11.89
C LYS A 138 18.37 -18.45 -12.84
N LYS A 139 18.92 -18.16 -14.05
CA LYS A 139 19.40 -19.17 -14.99
C LYS A 139 20.61 -19.96 -14.44
N GLN A 140 21.58 -19.27 -13.85
CA GLN A 140 22.74 -19.92 -13.26
C GLN A 140 22.35 -20.87 -12.12
N MET A 141 21.43 -20.44 -11.26
CA MET A 141 20.96 -21.26 -10.15
C MET A 141 20.29 -22.57 -10.59
N THR A 142 19.80 -22.71 -11.84
CA THR A 142 19.25 -23.99 -12.31
C THR A 142 20.29 -25.09 -12.48
N ILE A 143 21.54 -24.73 -12.69
CA ILE A 143 22.68 -25.65 -12.94
C ILE A 143 23.68 -25.69 -11.79
N MET A 144 23.57 -24.82 -10.79
CA MET A 144 24.41 -24.79 -9.59
C MET A 144 24.17 -26.00 -8.70
N SER A 145 25.23 -26.47 -8.02
CA SER A 145 25.12 -27.43 -6.94
C SER A 145 24.36 -26.83 -5.72
N ALA A 146 23.98 -27.67 -4.78
CA ALA A 146 23.34 -27.22 -3.53
C ALA A 146 24.28 -26.29 -2.72
N GLU A 147 25.56 -26.62 -2.68
CA GLU A 147 26.61 -25.88 -1.98
C GLU A 147 26.81 -24.50 -2.62
N GLU A 148 26.84 -24.41 -3.95
CA GLU A 148 26.97 -23.15 -4.68
C GLU A 148 25.75 -22.24 -4.45
N LYS A 149 24.53 -22.79 -4.51
CA LYS A 149 23.31 -22.06 -4.16
C LYS A 149 23.34 -21.52 -2.74
N GLU A 150 23.74 -22.37 -1.79
CA GLU A 150 23.84 -21.96 -0.38
C GLU A 150 24.88 -20.87 -0.20
N ALA A 151 26.03 -20.93 -0.89
CA ALA A 151 27.05 -19.88 -0.83
C ALA A 151 26.49 -18.53 -1.32
N VAL A 152 25.74 -18.51 -2.43
CA VAL A 152 25.10 -17.32 -2.98
C VAL A 152 24.07 -16.76 -2.00
N MET A 153 23.23 -17.61 -1.42
CA MET A 153 22.22 -17.22 -0.45
C MET A 153 22.82 -16.75 0.87
N LYS A 154 23.91 -17.36 1.32
CA LYS A 154 24.66 -16.91 2.50
C LYS A 154 25.25 -15.53 2.30
N HIS A 155 25.80 -15.25 1.10
CA HIS A 155 26.32 -13.91 0.78
C HIS A 155 25.19 -12.86 0.82
N LEU A 156 24.03 -13.14 0.22
CA LEU A 156 22.86 -12.27 0.31
C LEU A 156 22.44 -12.02 1.77
N ARG A 157 22.25 -13.10 2.57
CA ARG A 157 21.87 -12.97 4.00
C ARG A 157 22.86 -12.10 4.79
N SER A 158 24.18 -12.33 4.60
CA SER A 158 25.20 -11.52 5.25
C SER A 158 25.18 -10.04 4.83
N CYS A 159 24.69 -9.74 3.64
CA CYS A 159 24.49 -8.37 3.18
C CYS A 159 23.25 -7.76 3.85
N LEU A 160 22.13 -8.44 3.83
CA LEU A 160 20.84 -7.94 4.36
C LEU A 160 20.92 -7.71 5.89
N GLN A 161 21.61 -8.57 6.62
CA GLN A 161 21.83 -8.43 8.08
C GLN A 161 22.59 -7.15 8.49
N LYS A 162 23.21 -6.43 7.54
CA LYS A 162 23.87 -5.15 7.80
C LYS A 162 22.93 -3.96 7.68
N ILE A 163 21.73 -4.15 7.17
CA ILE A 163 20.71 -3.10 7.07
C ILE A 163 20.19 -2.87 8.50
N PRO A 164 20.30 -1.64 9.04
CA PRO A 164 19.79 -1.34 10.36
C PRO A 164 18.25 -1.25 10.35
N HIS A 165 17.64 -1.32 11.52
CA HIS A 165 16.20 -1.06 11.70
C HIS A 165 15.29 -1.94 10.84
N LEU A 166 15.71 -3.19 10.65
CA LEU A 166 14.84 -4.24 10.14
C LEU A 166 14.10 -4.89 11.31
N HIS A 167 12.78 -4.91 11.24
CA HIS A 167 11.96 -5.67 12.16
C HIS A 167 12.17 -7.17 11.92
N GLU A 168 12.11 -7.61 10.65
CA GLU A 168 12.33 -9.02 10.29
C GLU A 168 12.78 -9.18 8.82
N ILE A 169 13.41 -10.32 8.54
CA ILE A 169 13.72 -10.81 7.18
C ILE A 169 12.93 -12.12 6.99
N PHE A 170 11.83 -12.05 6.28
CA PHE A 170 10.98 -13.21 5.99
C PHE A 170 11.55 -14.04 4.85
N SER A 171 11.64 -15.36 5.08
CA SER A 171 11.93 -16.28 3.98
C SER A 171 10.83 -16.23 2.92
N ARG A 172 11.15 -16.63 1.66
CA ARG A 172 10.18 -16.75 0.56
C ARG A 172 8.89 -17.46 0.97
N LYS A 173 9.03 -18.62 1.68
CA LYS A 173 7.88 -19.40 2.12
C LYS A 173 7.01 -18.63 3.12
N HIS A 174 7.62 -17.95 4.06
CA HIS A 174 6.90 -17.16 5.07
C HIS A 174 6.25 -15.93 4.43
N ALA A 175 6.97 -15.20 3.59
CA ALA A 175 6.43 -14.05 2.85
C ALA A 175 5.20 -14.46 1.99
N ALA A 176 5.28 -15.56 1.26
CA ALA A 176 4.16 -16.08 0.49
C ALA A 176 2.96 -16.48 1.36
N ALA A 177 3.19 -17.02 2.57
CA ALA A 177 2.12 -17.33 3.51
C ALA A 177 1.43 -16.08 4.09
N LEU A 178 2.09 -14.91 4.03
CA LEU A 178 1.54 -13.60 4.37
C LEU A 178 0.86 -12.90 3.16
N GLY A 179 0.76 -13.57 2.01
CA GLY A 179 0.19 -13.00 0.79
C GLY A 179 1.16 -12.20 -0.08
N ALA A 180 2.45 -12.19 0.26
CA ALA A 180 3.47 -11.49 -0.52
C ALA A 180 3.77 -12.20 -1.85
N ASP A 181 4.42 -11.48 -2.79
CA ASP A 181 4.81 -12.03 -4.09
C ASP A 181 5.68 -13.29 -3.95
N GLY A 182 5.17 -14.42 -4.42
CA GLY A 182 5.83 -15.72 -4.39
C GLY A 182 7.12 -15.79 -5.24
N ASP A 183 7.41 -14.80 -6.08
CA ASP A 183 8.64 -14.73 -6.88
C ASP A 183 9.80 -14.05 -6.16
N CYS A 184 9.56 -13.40 -5.03
CA CYS A 184 10.62 -12.81 -4.21
C CYS A 184 11.52 -13.90 -3.60
N ILE A 185 12.77 -13.57 -3.34
CA ILE A 185 13.73 -14.42 -2.61
C ILE A 185 13.47 -14.34 -1.11
N CYS A 186 13.20 -13.15 -0.63
CA CYS A 186 12.82 -12.83 0.74
C CYS A 186 12.13 -11.47 0.77
N MET A 187 11.42 -11.19 1.86
CA MET A 187 10.82 -9.89 2.17
C MET A 187 11.49 -9.31 3.40
N LEU A 188 11.77 -8.03 3.36
CA LEU A 188 12.24 -7.24 4.50
C LEU A 188 11.07 -6.47 5.06
N GLU A 189 11.00 -6.37 6.36
CA GLU A 189 10.06 -5.53 7.10
C GLU A 189 10.86 -4.49 7.89
N ALA A 190 10.48 -3.21 7.79
CA ALA A 190 11.09 -2.14 8.56
C ALA A 190 10.51 -2.06 9.99
N GLU A 191 11.32 -1.56 10.94
CA GLU A 191 10.78 -1.12 12.23
C GLU A 191 9.84 0.08 12.04
N PRO A 192 8.82 0.27 12.89
CA PRO A 192 7.98 1.46 12.88
C PRO A 192 8.80 2.76 12.85
N GLY A 193 8.42 3.71 12.02
CA GLY A 193 9.15 4.95 11.81
C GLY A 193 10.20 4.90 10.69
N TYR A 194 10.52 3.72 10.18
CA TYR A 194 11.42 3.48 9.07
C TYR A 194 10.66 2.97 7.84
N TYR A 195 11.12 3.33 6.65
CA TYR A 195 10.56 2.81 5.39
C TYR A 195 11.64 2.65 4.33
N PHE A 196 11.35 1.97 3.23
CA PHE A 196 12.32 1.67 2.19
C PHE A 196 12.11 2.52 0.94
N GLN A 197 13.22 2.81 0.26
CA GLN A 197 13.24 3.31 -1.11
C GLN A 197 14.36 2.65 -1.93
N ASN A 198 14.29 2.79 -3.26
CA ASN A 198 15.21 2.11 -4.19
C ASN A 198 16.59 2.78 -4.35
N GLY A 199 16.93 3.82 -3.60
CA GLY A 199 18.22 4.52 -3.68
C GLY A 199 19.43 3.61 -3.45
N MET A 200 20.60 4.00 -4.00
CA MET A 200 21.85 3.21 -3.92
C MET A 200 23.07 4.00 -3.44
N GLU A 201 22.93 5.30 -3.18
CA GLU A 201 24.08 6.19 -2.95
C GLU A 201 24.42 6.34 -1.45
N LYS A 202 23.48 6.10 -0.58
CA LYS A 202 23.60 6.20 0.88
C LYS A 202 22.82 5.07 1.57
N PRO A 203 23.21 4.69 2.81
CA PRO A 203 22.56 3.59 3.52
C PRO A 203 21.16 3.94 4.02
N GLN A 204 20.98 5.18 4.46
CA GLN A 204 19.74 5.73 4.98
C GLN A 204 19.76 7.26 4.93
N GLU A 205 18.61 7.89 5.17
CA GLU A 205 18.49 9.34 5.25
C GLU A 205 17.34 9.74 6.18
N ASP A 206 17.56 10.80 6.96
CA ASP A 206 16.50 11.45 7.74
C ASP A 206 15.50 12.15 6.81
N VAL A 207 14.22 11.87 6.98
CA VAL A 207 13.14 12.43 6.15
C VAL A 207 13.10 13.96 6.22
N GLY A 208 13.46 14.55 7.35
CA GLY A 208 13.55 15.99 7.52
C GLY A 208 14.66 16.66 6.69
N GLN A 209 15.65 15.89 6.26
CA GLN A 209 16.81 16.36 5.46
C GLN A 209 16.69 16.04 3.97
N MET A 210 15.70 15.26 3.55
CA MET A 210 15.52 14.87 2.15
C MET A 210 15.19 16.07 1.27
N GLN A 211 15.86 16.14 0.10
CA GLN A 211 15.61 17.12 -0.97
C GLN A 211 14.84 16.48 -2.14
N GLY A 212 13.84 15.72 -1.88
CA GLY A 212 13.08 15.00 -2.93
C GLY A 212 11.78 14.48 -2.41
N GLU A 213 11.27 13.44 -3.04
CA GLU A 213 10.10 12.74 -2.55
C GLU A 213 10.37 12.16 -1.17
N ARG A 214 9.67 12.67 -0.18
CA ARG A 214 9.72 12.23 1.20
C ARG A 214 8.30 11.89 1.67
N MET A 215 8.21 10.92 2.54
CA MET A 215 6.96 10.55 3.18
C MET A 215 7.10 10.78 4.67
N LEU A 216 6.25 11.65 5.23
CA LEU A 216 6.17 11.90 6.68
C LEU A 216 5.29 10.85 7.37
N ALA A 217 4.42 10.19 6.63
CA ALA A 217 3.77 8.95 7.00
C ALA A 217 3.68 8.04 5.77
N THR A 218 3.69 6.73 5.97
CA THR A 218 3.53 5.77 4.88
C THR A 218 2.86 4.47 5.35
N HIS A 219 2.63 3.56 4.41
CA HIS A 219 1.97 2.28 4.61
C HIS A 219 2.87 1.10 4.18
N GLY A 220 2.27 -0.08 3.88
CA GLY A 220 3.02 -1.24 3.41
C GLY A 220 3.74 -2.03 4.51
N TYR A 221 3.40 -1.81 5.77
CA TYR A 221 3.87 -2.60 6.91
C TYR A 221 3.02 -3.85 7.12
N LEU A 222 3.51 -4.77 7.95
CA LEU A 222 2.76 -5.95 8.35
C LEU A 222 1.40 -5.57 8.97
N PRO A 223 0.30 -6.19 8.52
CA PRO A 223 -1.04 -5.89 9.05
C PRO A 223 -1.24 -6.21 10.52
N ALA A 224 -0.31 -6.98 11.12
CA ALA A 224 -0.37 -7.36 12.54
C ALA A 224 0.26 -6.35 13.49
N LEU A 225 0.81 -5.24 12.97
CA LEU A 225 1.36 -4.19 13.83
C LEU A 225 0.27 -3.53 14.68
N PRO A 226 0.55 -3.23 15.96
CA PRO A 226 -0.38 -2.48 16.80
C PRO A 226 -0.74 -1.13 16.16
N GLU A 227 -1.99 -0.71 16.33
CA GLU A 227 -2.49 0.58 15.82
C GLU A 227 -2.38 0.76 14.29
N TYR A 228 -2.24 -0.36 13.56
CA TYR A 228 -2.16 -0.38 12.09
C TYR A 228 -3.43 -0.98 11.47
N GLU A 229 -4.58 -0.59 12.02
CA GLU A 229 -5.90 -1.04 11.57
C GLU A 229 -6.56 0.04 10.71
N THR A 230 -7.38 -0.38 9.77
CA THR A 230 -8.27 0.48 9.00
C THR A 230 -9.70 0.30 9.46
N PHE A 231 -10.68 0.82 8.73
CA PHE A 231 -12.08 0.80 9.13
C PHE A 231 -12.98 0.29 8.00
N PHE A 232 -14.14 -0.26 8.40
CA PHE A 232 -15.22 -0.66 7.51
C PHE A 232 -16.55 -0.25 8.11
N MET A 233 -17.42 0.38 7.32
CA MET A 233 -18.74 0.81 7.73
C MET A 233 -19.72 0.61 6.59
N MET A 234 -20.90 0.07 6.90
CA MET A 234 -22.02 -0.06 5.97
C MET A 234 -23.28 0.57 6.55
N SER A 235 -24.12 1.16 5.70
CA SER A 235 -25.39 1.74 6.07
C SER A 235 -26.39 1.71 4.91
N GLY A 236 -27.67 1.59 5.21
CA GLY A 236 -28.76 1.69 4.22
C GLY A 236 -29.46 0.37 3.96
N TYR A 237 -29.90 0.16 2.72
CA TYR A 237 -30.73 -0.99 2.34
C TYR A 237 -30.05 -2.33 2.61
N GLY A 238 -30.77 -3.23 3.27
CA GLY A 238 -30.30 -4.59 3.56
C GLY A 238 -29.26 -4.69 4.69
N VAL A 239 -28.89 -3.58 5.33
CA VAL A 239 -27.91 -3.56 6.41
C VAL A 239 -28.61 -3.62 7.77
N SER A 240 -28.26 -4.62 8.59
CA SER A 240 -28.72 -4.71 9.97
C SER A 240 -27.87 -3.83 10.88
N GLN A 241 -28.49 -3.22 11.89
CA GLN A 241 -27.76 -2.47 12.91
C GLN A 241 -26.94 -3.42 13.79
N GLY A 242 -25.66 -3.12 13.97
CA GLY A 242 -24.74 -3.89 14.82
C GLY A 242 -23.30 -3.40 14.72
N GLU A 243 -22.44 -4.07 15.45
CA GLU A 243 -20.99 -3.87 15.38
C GLU A 243 -20.34 -5.13 14.80
N ILE A 244 -19.31 -4.94 13.98
CA ILE A 244 -18.43 -6.01 13.50
C ILE A 244 -17.21 -6.01 14.41
N PRO A 245 -17.07 -6.97 15.33
CA PRO A 245 -16.01 -6.93 16.34
C PRO A 245 -14.61 -7.09 15.75
N LYS A 246 -14.51 -7.76 14.61
CA LYS A 246 -13.28 -7.92 13.83
C LYS A 246 -13.60 -8.32 12.40
N MET A 247 -12.93 -7.66 11.47
CA MET A 247 -12.97 -7.94 10.03
C MET A 247 -11.54 -7.85 9.47
N TYR A 248 -11.25 -8.65 8.46
CA TYR A 248 -9.99 -8.56 7.73
C TYR A 248 -10.23 -7.91 6.37
N LEU A 249 -9.22 -7.25 5.79
CA LEU A 249 -9.34 -6.64 4.46
C LEU A 249 -9.78 -7.63 3.38
N TRP A 250 -9.34 -8.89 3.45
CA TRP A 250 -9.79 -9.93 2.51
C TRP A 250 -11.27 -10.33 2.67
N ASP A 251 -11.94 -9.95 3.77
CA ASP A 251 -13.39 -10.17 3.96
C ASP A 251 -14.24 -9.11 3.24
N GLU A 252 -13.66 -7.95 2.85
CA GLU A 252 -14.37 -6.87 2.17
C GLU A 252 -14.92 -7.31 0.81
N GLY A 253 -14.09 -7.95 -0.01
CA GLY A 253 -14.48 -8.42 -1.34
C GLY A 253 -15.71 -9.32 -1.33
N PRO A 254 -15.71 -10.47 -0.62
CA PRO A 254 -16.89 -11.36 -0.57
C PRO A 254 -18.08 -10.71 0.12
N THR A 255 -17.90 -9.82 1.10
CA THR A 255 -19.01 -9.08 1.74
C THR A 255 -19.68 -8.13 0.76
N LEU A 256 -18.90 -7.34 0.00
CA LEU A 256 -19.44 -6.45 -1.03
C LEU A 256 -20.11 -7.22 -2.17
N ALA A 257 -19.52 -8.33 -2.61
CA ALA A 257 -20.11 -9.19 -3.63
C ALA A 257 -21.48 -9.74 -3.18
N SER A 258 -21.60 -10.16 -1.91
CA SER A 258 -22.86 -10.62 -1.32
C SER A 258 -23.94 -9.52 -1.35
N VAL A 259 -23.59 -8.28 -1.01
CA VAL A 259 -24.52 -7.12 -1.08
C VAL A 259 -24.99 -6.87 -2.52
N LEU A 260 -24.13 -7.09 -3.50
CA LEU A 260 -24.44 -6.94 -4.92
C LEU A 260 -25.18 -8.14 -5.51
N GLY A 261 -25.33 -9.24 -4.77
CA GLY A 261 -25.91 -10.49 -5.27
C GLY A 261 -25.04 -11.18 -6.33
N VAL A 262 -23.72 -11.01 -6.24
CA VAL A 262 -22.73 -11.57 -7.17
C VAL A 262 -21.90 -12.61 -6.45
N ASP A 263 -21.69 -13.77 -7.07
CA ASP A 263 -20.74 -14.75 -6.58
C ASP A 263 -19.30 -14.28 -6.81
N LEU A 264 -18.46 -14.39 -5.78
CA LEU A 264 -17.02 -14.13 -5.85
C LEU A 264 -16.29 -15.41 -5.40
N PRO A 265 -16.05 -16.37 -6.32
CA PRO A 265 -15.38 -17.62 -5.99
C PRO A 265 -13.89 -17.40 -5.73
N ASP A 266 -13.26 -18.39 -5.08
CA ASP A 266 -11.81 -18.44 -4.86
C ASP A 266 -11.24 -17.24 -4.07
N THR A 267 -11.98 -16.78 -3.04
CA THR A 267 -11.53 -15.73 -2.12
C THR A 267 -10.94 -16.32 -0.84
N ASP A 268 -9.94 -15.64 -0.27
CA ASP A 268 -9.38 -15.97 1.04
C ASP A 268 -10.28 -15.50 2.20
N GLY A 269 -11.22 -14.60 1.92
CA GLY A 269 -12.14 -13.99 2.88
C GLY A 269 -13.47 -14.69 2.99
N LYS A 270 -14.26 -14.24 3.95
CA LYS A 270 -15.63 -14.68 4.21
C LYS A 270 -16.60 -13.50 4.18
N ILE A 271 -17.86 -13.77 3.96
CA ILE A 271 -18.94 -12.77 4.10
C ILE A 271 -19.14 -12.49 5.59
N ILE A 272 -19.18 -11.22 5.97
CA ILE A 272 -19.41 -10.73 7.33
C ILE A 272 -20.86 -10.24 7.47
#